data_dfc677dbd2ca217eb9b986c7e24fd94d
#
_entry.id   dfc677dbd2ca217eb9b986c7e24fd94d
#
_cell.length_a   1.000
_cell.length_b   1.000
_cell.length_c   1.000
_cell.angle_alpha   90.00
_cell.angle_beta   90.00
_cell.angle_gamma   90.00
#
_symmetry.space_group_name_H-M   'P 1'
#
loop_
_entity.id
_entity.type
_entity.pdbx_description
1 polymer ?
#
loop_
_entity_poly.entity_id
_entity_poly.type
_entity_poly.pdbx_seq_one_letter_code
_entity_poly.pdbx_strand_id
1 'polypeptide(L)'
;RGLGDVYKRQILEAVSLTERYEVLMALLLKEIEITAIKNEFQAKVKKRVDKNQKEYILREQMKLIREELGEDNAESDADAYLEQLKKLKADKEVKEKIRKEILRFKNISGSSSESAVSRGYIETMLELPWNKASKDNKDLKNAERILNEDHYGLEKVKERMLEFLAVRNLTKKGESPIVCLVGPPGTGKTSIARSVARALDKKYVRISLGGVRDEAEIRGHRKTYVGAMPGRIVNGLRSAGVKNPLMLLDEIDKMSSDYKGDTASAMLEVLDAEQNCKFRDHYIEVPIDLSEVLFIATANSVQDIPRPLLDRMELIEVSSYTENEKFHIAKEHLLPKVKEKNGLKPEQLKISDRALQKIISGYTREAGVRNLERRLSEIARKSAREVYESEVKCVKVTGQNVEKYLGKERYTFDQKNENDEVGIVRGLASVSYTHLRAHETR
;
A
#
# COMPACT_ATOMS: atom_id res chain seq x y z
N ARG A 1 -72.55 16.37 6.47
CA ARG A 1 -73.98 16.67 6.85
C ARG A 1 -74.08 17.65 8.06
N GLY A 2 -73.15 17.72 8.99
CA GLY A 2 -73.31 18.52 10.22
C GLY A 2 -72.96 20.03 10.07
N LEU A 3 -72.03 20.44 9.19
CA LEU A 3 -71.58 21.81 9.10
C LEU A 3 -72.59 22.72 8.36
N GLY A 4 -73.29 22.21 7.34
CA GLY A 4 -74.30 22.97 6.61
C GLY A 4 -75.50 23.41 7.47
N ASP A 5 -75.84 22.63 8.49
CA ASP A 5 -76.93 22.93 9.40
C ASP A 5 -76.54 24.00 10.46
N VAL A 6 -75.27 24.09 10.86
CA VAL A 6 -74.76 25.14 11.73
C VAL A 6 -74.76 26.48 11.01
N TYR A 7 -74.36 26.58 9.76
CA TYR A 7 -74.43 27.85 9.00
C TYR A 7 -75.83 28.31 8.71
N LYS A 8 -76.78 27.42 8.41
CA LYS A 8 -78.20 27.76 8.31
C LYS A 8 -78.77 28.29 9.59
N ARG A 9 -78.38 27.74 10.74
CA ARG A 9 -78.83 28.18 12.07
C ARG A 9 -78.33 29.60 12.38
N GLN A 10 -77.05 29.90 12.10
CA GLN A 10 -76.48 31.22 12.29
C GLN A 10 -77.20 32.32 11.45
N ILE A 11 -77.61 32.00 10.21
CA ILE A 11 -78.41 32.92 9.38
C ILE A 11 -79.81 33.09 9.91
N LEU A 12 -80.43 32.09 10.50
CA LEU A 12 -81.77 32.10 11.06
C LEU A 12 -81.83 32.84 12.43
N GLU A 13 -80.79 32.84 13.19
CA GLU A 13 -80.65 33.57 14.48
C GLU A 13 -80.56 35.05 14.34
N ALA A 14 -80.15 35.61 13.21
CA ALA A 14 -80.13 37.05 12.94
C ALA A 14 -81.54 37.59 12.79
N VAL A 15 -81.89 38.62 13.57
CA VAL A 15 -83.24 39.18 13.69
C VAL A 15 -83.58 40.09 12.51
N SER A 16 -82.61 40.83 12.00
CA SER A 16 -82.81 41.79 10.88
C SER A 16 -82.48 41.19 9.56
N LEU A 17 -83.13 41.62 8.48
CA LEU A 17 -82.89 41.16 7.14
C LEU A 17 -81.47 41.54 6.67
N THR A 18 -81.01 42.71 7.06
CA THR A 18 -79.67 43.21 6.73
C THR A 18 -78.60 42.39 7.36
N GLU A 19 -78.73 42.06 8.64
CA GLU A 19 -77.75 41.16 9.33
C GLU A 19 -77.72 39.76 8.72
N ARG A 20 -78.82 39.21 8.21
CA ARG A 20 -78.86 37.97 7.54
C ARG A 20 -78.05 37.97 6.23
N TYR A 21 -78.15 39.08 5.49
CA TYR A 21 -77.36 39.26 4.27
C TYR A 21 -75.87 39.40 4.59
N GLU A 22 -75.49 40.14 5.57
CA GLU A 22 -74.08 40.27 5.99
C GLU A 22 -73.46 38.93 6.39
N VAL A 23 -74.17 38.19 7.27
CA VAL A 23 -73.75 36.88 7.73
C VAL A 23 -73.64 35.88 6.51
N LEU A 24 -74.62 35.90 5.63
CA LEU A 24 -74.61 35.08 4.44
C LEU A 24 -73.43 35.42 3.51
N MET A 25 -73.18 36.68 3.27
CA MET A 25 -72.06 37.14 2.42
C MET A 25 -70.71 36.75 3.05
N ALA A 26 -70.52 36.91 4.35
CA ALA A 26 -69.31 36.51 5.05
C ALA A 26 -69.07 35.00 4.97
N LEU A 27 -70.13 34.22 5.11
CA LEU A 27 -70.02 32.74 4.98
C LEU A 27 -69.72 32.31 3.56
N LEU A 28 -70.32 32.92 2.56
CA LEU A 28 -70.04 32.61 1.15
C LEU A 28 -68.62 33.00 0.74
N LEU A 29 -68.12 34.17 1.16
CA LEU A 29 -66.75 34.59 0.91
C LEU A 29 -65.74 33.59 1.52
N LYS A 30 -65.97 33.18 2.77
CA LYS A 30 -65.16 32.19 3.45
C LYS A 30 -65.13 30.83 2.77
N GLU A 31 -66.30 30.36 2.26
CA GLU A 31 -66.40 29.09 1.53
C GLU A 31 -65.72 29.16 0.14
N ILE A 32 -65.78 30.32 -0.54
CA ILE A 32 -65.04 30.56 -1.77
C ILE A 32 -63.55 30.49 -1.54
N GLU A 33 -63.03 31.12 -0.48
CA GLU A 33 -61.60 31.05 -0.14
C GLU A 33 -61.17 29.63 0.19
N ILE A 34 -61.91 28.89 1.02
CA ILE A 34 -61.64 27.50 1.34
C ILE A 34 -61.61 26.64 0.09
N THR A 35 -62.58 26.84 -0.79
CA THR A 35 -62.67 26.09 -2.06
C THR A 35 -61.51 26.42 -3.00
N ALA A 36 -61.11 27.67 -3.09
CA ALA A 36 -59.95 28.11 -3.86
C ALA A 36 -58.65 27.45 -3.36
N ILE A 37 -58.41 27.46 -2.05
CA ILE A 37 -57.26 26.82 -1.41
C ILE A 37 -57.28 25.30 -1.64
N LYS A 38 -58.45 24.67 -1.51
CA LYS A 38 -58.62 23.23 -1.77
C LYS A 38 -58.33 22.87 -3.21
N ASN A 39 -58.79 23.64 -4.15
CA ASN A 39 -58.52 23.42 -5.58
C ASN A 39 -57.04 23.62 -5.93
N GLU A 40 -56.40 24.64 -5.40
CA GLU A 40 -54.96 24.90 -5.54
C GLU A 40 -54.13 23.75 -4.96
N PHE A 41 -54.51 23.27 -3.76
CA PHE A 41 -53.84 22.13 -3.15
C PHE A 41 -54.01 20.86 -3.94
N GLN A 42 -55.22 20.56 -4.44
CA GLN A 42 -55.45 19.38 -5.31
C GLN A 42 -54.66 19.47 -6.63
N ALA A 43 -54.58 20.66 -7.24
CA ALA A 43 -53.80 20.88 -8.45
C ALA A 43 -52.29 20.67 -8.18
N LYS A 44 -51.77 21.12 -7.04
CA LYS A 44 -50.36 20.87 -6.63
C LYS A 44 -50.08 19.40 -6.35
N VAL A 45 -51.00 18.70 -5.67
CA VAL A 45 -50.88 17.26 -5.40
C VAL A 45 -50.90 16.49 -6.70
N LYS A 46 -51.87 16.78 -7.62
CA LYS A 46 -51.97 16.11 -8.93
C LYS A 46 -50.68 16.29 -9.73
N LYS A 47 -50.15 17.54 -9.83
CA LYS A 47 -48.91 17.81 -10.53
C LYS A 47 -47.72 17.01 -9.95
N ARG A 48 -47.69 16.84 -8.61
CA ARG A 48 -46.62 16.10 -7.96
C ARG A 48 -46.74 14.59 -8.19
N VAL A 49 -47.96 14.05 -8.15
CA VAL A 49 -48.25 12.65 -8.48
C VAL A 49 -47.90 12.35 -9.93
N ASP A 50 -48.37 13.20 -10.87
CA ASP A 50 -48.08 13.03 -12.30
C ASP A 50 -46.57 13.07 -12.59
N LYS A 51 -45.84 13.97 -11.91
CA LYS A 51 -44.39 14.05 -12.01
C LYS A 51 -43.69 12.78 -11.51
N ASN A 52 -44.09 12.30 -10.34
CA ASN A 52 -43.53 11.07 -9.75
C ASN A 52 -43.84 9.84 -10.62
N GLN A 53 -45.06 9.75 -11.14
CA GLN A 53 -45.48 8.66 -12.03
C GLN A 53 -44.73 8.68 -13.36
N LYS A 54 -44.52 9.86 -13.95
CA LYS A 54 -43.70 10.02 -15.16
C LYS A 54 -42.23 9.65 -14.89
N GLU A 55 -41.69 10.06 -13.75
CA GLU A 55 -40.31 9.72 -13.36
C GLU A 55 -40.17 8.20 -13.12
N TYR A 56 -41.13 7.56 -12.51
CA TYR A 56 -41.17 6.10 -12.34
C TYR A 56 -41.18 5.38 -13.70
N ILE A 57 -42.07 5.77 -14.61
CA ILE A 57 -42.19 5.17 -15.98
C ILE A 57 -40.88 5.37 -16.75
N LEU A 58 -40.27 6.56 -16.69
CA LEU A 58 -38.98 6.82 -17.35
C LEU A 58 -37.86 5.96 -16.76
N ARG A 59 -37.83 5.75 -15.47
CA ARG A 59 -36.85 4.86 -14.82
C ARG A 59 -37.05 3.40 -15.26
N GLU A 60 -38.26 2.94 -15.33
CA GLU A 60 -38.58 1.59 -15.79
C GLU A 60 -38.25 1.39 -17.30
N GLN A 61 -38.52 2.38 -18.10
CA GLN A 61 -38.09 2.37 -19.53
C GLN A 61 -36.56 2.37 -19.68
N MET A 62 -35.85 3.19 -18.89
CA MET A 62 -34.38 3.16 -18.84
C MET A 62 -33.86 1.80 -18.41
N LYS A 63 -34.50 1.15 -17.45
CA LYS A 63 -34.13 -0.20 -16.99
C LYS A 63 -34.26 -1.22 -18.11
N LEU A 64 -35.40 -1.23 -18.80
CA LEU A 64 -35.65 -2.12 -19.95
C LEU A 64 -34.66 -1.87 -21.10
N ILE A 65 -34.35 -0.60 -21.40
CA ILE A 65 -33.38 -0.25 -22.44
C ILE A 65 -31.96 -0.73 -22.04
N ARG A 66 -31.57 -0.60 -20.79
CA ARG A 66 -30.27 -1.11 -20.27
C ARG A 66 -30.21 -2.63 -20.29
N GLU A 67 -31.30 -3.31 -19.94
CA GLU A 67 -31.41 -4.77 -20.04
C GLU A 67 -31.29 -5.24 -21.53
N GLU A 68 -31.90 -4.56 -22.47
CA GLU A 68 -31.76 -4.88 -23.90
C GLU A 68 -30.37 -4.55 -24.47
N LEU A 69 -29.70 -3.50 -23.96
CA LEU A 69 -28.33 -3.14 -24.34
C LEU A 69 -27.25 -3.98 -23.60
N GLY A 70 -27.65 -4.81 -22.66
CA GLY A 70 -26.72 -5.61 -21.87
C GLY A 70 -25.85 -4.81 -20.87
N GLU A 71 -26.20 -3.55 -20.62
CA GLU A 71 -25.41 -2.63 -19.81
C GLU A 71 -25.63 -2.74 -18.28
N ASP A 72 -26.65 -3.46 -17.81
CA ASP A 72 -26.96 -3.54 -16.37
C ASP A 72 -27.40 -4.95 -15.95
N ASN A 73 -26.41 -5.82 -15.81
CA ASN A 73 -26.64 -7.18 -15.37
C ASN A 73 -26.17 -7.40 -13.93
N ALA A 74 -26.73 -6.65 -12.95
CA ALA A 74 -26.52 -7.01 -11.53
C ALA A 74 -26.92 -8.48 -11.25
N GLU A 75 -27.88 -8.98 -11.99
CA GLU A 75 -28.31 -10.37 -11.92
C GLU A 75 -27.31 -11.32 -12.61
N SER A 76 -26.81 -10.98 -13.78
CA SER A 76 -25.73 -11.70 -14.48
C SER A 76 -24.41 -11.65 -13.71
N ASP A 77 -24.05 -10.50 -13.15
CA ASP A 77 -22.86 -10.35 -12.33
C ASP A 77 -22.97 -11.18 -11.05
N ALA A 78 -24.13 -11.18 -10.38
CA ALA A 78 -24.36 -12.00 -9.20
C ALA A 78 -24.24 -13.49 -9.50
N ASP A 79 -24.76 -13.94 -10.63
CA ASP A 79 -24.66 -15.36 -11.04
C ASP A 79 -23.20 -15.73 -11.41
N ALA A 80 -22.47 -14.83 -12.07
CA ALA A 80 -21.04 -14.99 -12.33
C ALA A 80 -20.21 -15.07 -11.02
N TYR A 81 -20.52 -14.22 -10.05
CA TYR A 81 -19.87 -14.28 -8.73
C TYR A 81 -20.20 -15.57 -7.96
N LEU A 82 -21.43 -16.10 -8.07
CA LEU A 82 -21.79 -17.38 -7.50
C LEU A 82 -21.02 -18.56 -8.14
N GLU A 83 -20.77 -18.51 -9.43
CA GLU A 83 -19.91 -19.50 -10.10
C GLU A 83 -18.45 -19.41 -9.64
N GLN A 84 -17.90 -18.21 -9.50
CA GLN A 84 -16.56 -18.02 -8.96
C GLN A 84 -16.47 -18.52 -7.51
N LEU A 85 -17.50 -18.25 -6.70
CA LEU A 85 -17.58 -18.74 -5.32
C LEU A 85 -17.55 -20.27 -5.21
N LYS A 86 -18.17 -21.00 -6.16
CA LYS A 86 -18.11 -22.46 -6.21
C LYS A 86 -16.68 -22.97 -6.41
N LYS A 87 -15.88 -22.27 -7.23
CA LYS A 87 -14.48 -22.60 -7.55
C LYS A 87 -13.51 -22.13 -6.46
N LEU A 88 -13.92 -21.20 -5.60
CA LEU A 88 -13.07 -20.62 -4.55
C LEU A 88 -12.72 -21.68 -3.50
N LYS A 89 -11.43 -21.80 -3.19
CA LYS A 89 -10.93 -22.63 -2.10
C LYS A 89 -10.89 -21.79 -0.82
N ALA A 90 -11.98 -21.79 -0.06
CA ALA A 90 -12.12 -21.07 1.20
C ALA A 90 -12.96 -21.87 2.19
N ASP A 91 -12.89 -21.51 3.47
CA ASP A 91 -13.65 -22.12 4.55
C ASP A 91 -15.13 -21.84 4.41
N LYS A 92 -15.95 -22.67 5.07
CA LYS A 92 -17.42 -22.58 4.99
C LYS A 92 -17.93 -21.21 5.44
N GLU A 93 -17.39 -20.67 6.52
CA GLU A 93 -17.77 -19.35 7.08
C GLU A 93 -17.54 -18.22 6.07
N VAL A 94 -16.36 -18.22 5.43
CA VAL A 94 -16.01 -17.24 4.38
C VAL A 94 -16.97 -17.34 3.20
N LYS A 95 -17.23 -18.56 2.72
CA LYS A 95 -18.15 -18.80 1.59
C LYS A 95 -19.57 -18.36 1.90
N GLU A 96 -20.04 -18.61 3.11
CA GLU A 96 -21.38 -18.17 3.53
C GLU A 96 -21.48 -16.65 3.59
N LYS A 97 -20.44 -15.98 4.09
CA LYS A 97 -20.42 -14.52 4.12
C LYS A 97 -20.44 -13.92 2.71
N ILE A 98 -19.58 -14.42 1.82
CA ILE A 98 -19.56 -13.98 0.42
C ILE A 98 -20.91 -14.24 -0.25
N ARG A 99 -21.51 -15.40 -0.04
CA ARG A 99 -22.83 -15.74 -0.58
C ARG A 99 -23.92 -14.78 -0.10
N LYS A 100 -23.92 -14.42 1.18
CA LYS A 100 -24.88 -13.46 1.74
C LYS A 100 -24.72 -12.08 1.09
N GLU A 101 -23.50 -11.62 0.88
CA GLU A 101 -23.25 -10.33 0.22
C GLU A 101 -23.62 -10.36 -1.27
N ILE A 102 -23.39 -11.46 -1.98
CA ILE A 102 -23.85 -11.63 -3.37
C ILE A 102 -25.37 -11.59 -3.46
N LEU A 103 -26.08 -12.28 -2.53
CA LEU A 103 -27.54 -12.22 -2.49
C LEU A 103 -28.07 -10.83 -2.15
N ARG A 104 -27.36 -10.11 -1.26
CA ARG A 104 -27.68 -8.71 -0.97
C ARG A 104 -27.47 -7.82 -2.20
N PHE A 105 -26.36 -7.99 -2.91
CA PHE A 105 -26.04 -7.28 -4.14
C PHE A 105 -27.09 -7.48 -5.21
N LYS A 106 -27.60 -8.71 -5.39
CA LYS A 106 -28.69 -9.04 -6.33
C LYS A 106 -29.97 -8.24 -6.05
N ASN A 107 -30.24 -7.91 -4.78
CA ASN A 107 -31.45 -7.17 -4.37
C ASN A 107 -31.26 -5.64 -4.34
N ILE A 108 -30.04 -5.13 -4.56
CA ILE A 108 -29.77 -3.68 -4.64
C ILE A 108 -30.01 -3.23 -6.08
N SER A 109 -30.79 -2.15 -6.24
CA SER A 109 -31.00 -1.56 -7.58
C SER A 109 -29.67 -1.11 -8.20
N GLY A 110 -29.38 -1.58 -9.43
CA GLY A 110 -28.08 -1.58 -10.08
C GLY A 110 -27.35 -0.24 -10.26
N SER A 111 -28.01 0.90 -10.06
CA SER A 111 -27.41 2.23 -10.28
C SER A 111 -27.08 3.00 -9.01
N SER A 112 -27.11 2.35 -7.84
CA SER A 112 -26.82 3.02 -6.55
C SER A 112 -25.32 3.00 -6.21
N SER A 113 -24.85 4.01 -5.50
CA SER A 113 -23.50 4.03 -4.92
C SER A 113 -23.24 2.82 -4.00
N GLU A 114 -24.27 2.28 -3.39
CA GLU A 114 -24.24 1.07 -2.57
C GLU A 114 -23.93 -0.18 -3.41
N SER A 115 -24.43 -0.26 -4.64
CA SER A 115 -24.13 -1.33 -5.59
C SER A 115 -22.64 -1.37 -5.93
N ALA A 116 -22.03 -0.21 -6.22
CA ALA A 116 -20.60 -0.11 -6.52
C ALA A 116 -19.72 -0.54 -5.33
N VAL A 117 -20.09 -0.13 -4.11
CA VAL A 117 -19.38 -0.54 -2.87
C VAL A 117 -19.50 -2.05 -2.64
N SER A 118 -20.71 -2.62 -2.79
CA SER A 118 -20.93 -4.06 -2.63
C SER A 118 -20.19 -4.87 -3.69
N ARG A 119 -20.15 -4.40 -4.95
CA ARG A 119 -19.37 -5.00 -6.03
C ARG A 119 -17.88 -5.08 -5.66
N GLY A 120 -17.27 -3.94 -5.33
CA GLY A 120 -15.85 -3.89 -4.96
C GLY A 120 -15.50 -4.78 -3.75
N TYR A 121 -16.42 -4.89 -2.77
CA TYR A 121 -16.27 -5.80 -1.65
C TYR A 121 -16.29 -7.27 -2.07
N ILE A 122 -17.28 -7.69 -2.88
CA ILE A 122 -17.41 -9.07 -3.37
C ILE A 122 -16.19 -9.45 -4.21
N GLU A 123 -15.76 -8.59 -5.13
CA GLU A 123 -14.57 -8.81 -5.96
C GLU A 123 -13.32 -8.98 -5.09
N THR A 124 -13.12 -8.12 -4.10
CA THR A 124 -12.00 -8.23 -3.17
C THR A 124 -12.01 -9.55 -2.42
N MET A 125 -13.17 -9.97 -1.93
CA MET A 125 -13.33 -11.26 -1.20
C MET A 125 -13.07 -12.48 -2.09
N LEU A 126 -13.45 -12.42 -3.36
CA LEU A 126 -13.25 -13.50 -4.34
C LEU A 126 -11.78 -13.58 -4.81
N GLU A 127 -11.08 -12.45 -4.88
CA GLU A 127 -9.67 -12.38 -5.29
C GLU A 127 -8.69 -12.82 -4.19
N LEU A 128 -9.11 -12.81 -2.91
CA LEU A 128 -8.24 -13.21 -1.81
C LEU A 128 -7.89 -14.70 -1.88
N PRO A 129 -6.60 -15.04 -1.66
CA PRO A 129 -6.11 -16.42 -1.73
C PRO A 129 -6.33 -17.16 -0.40
N TRP A 130 -7.57 -17.41 0.00
CA TRP A 130 -7.94 -17.99 1.29
C TRP A 130 -7.17 -19.28 1.64
N ASN A 131 -7.20 -20.27 0.74
CA ASN A 131 -6.53 -21.56 0.92
C ASN A 131 -5.63 -21.96 -0.25
N LYS A 132 -5.12 -20.96 -0.99
CA LYS A 132 -4.20 -21.16 -2.11
C LYS A 132 -2.77 -20.88 -1.66
N ALA A 133 -1.98 -21.94 -1.44
CA ALA A 133 -0.57 -21.83 -1.07
C ALA A 133 0.34 -22.15 -2.27
N SER A 134 1.52 -21.51 -2.31
CA SER A 134 2.65 -21.92 -3.16
C SER A 134 3.43 -23.04 -2.47
N LYS A 135 4.13 -23.84 -3.27
CA LYS A 135 5.08 -24.83 -2.71
C LYS A 135 6.38 -24.11 -2.38
N ASP A 136 6.82 -24.23 -1.13
CA ASP A 136 8.08 -23.66 -0.68
C ASP A 136 9.24 -24.59 -1.06
N ASN A 137 10.34 -24.02 -1.57
CA ASN A 137 11.59 -24.72 -1.70
C ASN A 137 12.29 -24.76 -0.33
N LYS A 138 12.63 -25.97 0.14
CA LYS A 138 13.28 -26.19 1.45
C LYS A 138 14.77 -26.45 1.35
N ASP A 139 15.33 -26.35 0.15
CA ASP A 139 16.76 -26.62 -0.09
C ASP A 139 17.63 -25.46 0.39
N LEU A 140 18.28 -25.65 1.55
CA LEU A 140 19.20 -24.67 2.14
C LEU A 140 20.44 -24.42 1.28
N LYS A 141 20.94 -25.46 0.55
CA LYS A 141 22.10 -25.29 -0.34
C LYS A 141 21.76 -24.39 -1.51
N ASN A 142 20.56 -24.53 -2.06
CA ASN A 142 20.06 -23.62 -3.09
C ASN A 142 19.90 -22.20 -2.54
N ALA A 143 19.43 -22.05 -1.31
CA ALA A 143 19.30 -20.74 -0.66
C ALA A 143 20.66 -20.06 -0.46
N GLU A 144 21.64 -20.80 0.02
CA GLU A 144 23.03 -20.33 0.17
C GLU A 144 23.63 -19.88 -1.16
N ARG A 145 23.48 -20.71 -2.21
CA ARG A 145 23.96 -20.38 -3.57
C ARG A 145 23.33 -19.08 -4.07
N ILE A 146 22.03 -18.90 -3.92
CA ILE A 146 21.32 -17.70 -4.38
C ILE A 146 21.75 -16.45 -3.59
N LEU A 147 21.90 -16.58 -2.28
CA LEU A 147 22.37 -15.46 -1.45
C LEU A 147 23.80 -15.05 -1.83
N ASN A 148 24.68 -16.02 -2.11
CA ASN A 148 26.05 -15.75 -2.55
C ASN A 148 26.12 -15.17 -3.96
N GLU A 149 25.24 -15.60 -4.86
CA GLU A 149 25.13 -15.05 -6.22
C GLU A 149 24.63 -13.61 -6.24
N ASP A 150 23.67 -13.27 -5.38
CA ASP A 150 23.04 -11.94 -5.37
C ASP A 150 23.78 -10.90 -4.50
N HIS A 151 24.56 -11.34 -3.52
CA HIS A 151 25.18 -10.46 -2.52
C HIS A 151 26.64 -10.80 -2.30
N TYR A 152 27.51 -9.84 -2.53
CA TYR A 152 28.91 -9.92 -2.15
C TYR A 152 29.10 -9.59 -0.69
N GLY A 153 29.92 -10.34 0.07
CA GLY A 153 30.14 -10.16 1.49
C GLY A 153 28.90 -10.48 2.34
N LEU A 154 28.75 -9.80 3.47
CA LEU A 154 27.62 -9.98 4.40
C LEU A 154 27.51 -11.40 4.98
N GLU A 155 28.66 -12.08 5.18
CA GLU A 155 28.68 -13.49 5.58
C GLU A 155 27.85 -13.77 6.84
N LYS A 156 27.99 -12.94 7.89
CA LYS A 156 27.19 -13.05 9.13
C LYS A 156 25.69 -12.96 8.89
N VAL A 157 25.27 -12.07 7.97
CA VAL A 157 23.85 -11.89 7.65
C VAL A 157 23.32 -13.10 6.90
N LYS A 158 24.10 -13.63 5.93
CA LYS A 158 23.74 -14.82 5.17
C LYS A 158 23.64 -16.05 6.07
N GLU A 159 24.61 -16.25 6.97
CA GLU A 159 24.64 -17.35 7.93
C GLU A 159 23.39 -17.31 8.83
N ARG A 160 23.09 -16.14 9.43
CA ARG A 160 21.89 -15.97 10.25
C ARG A 160 20.58 -16.19 9.48
N MET A 161 20.53 -15.76 8.23
CA MET A 161 19.37 -16.04 7.36
C MET A 161 19.21 -17.52 7.08
N LEU A 162 20.31 -18.26 6.86
CA LEU A 162 20.28 -19.71 6.64
C LEU A 162 19.89 -20.46 7.92
N GLU A 163 20.39 -20.05 9.08
CA GLU A 163 19.97 -20.59 10.40
C GLU A 163 18.45 -20.40 10.60
N PHE A 164 17.96 -19.18 10.35
CA PHE A 164 16.54 -18.87 10.45
C PHE A 164 15.69 -19.76 9.51
N LEU A 165 16.12 -19.94 8.27
CA LEU A 165 15.44 -20.81 7.31
C LEU A 165 15.49 -22.28 7.74
N ALA A 166 16.57 -22.73 8.33
CA ALA A 166 16.70 -24.08 8.87
C ALA A 166 15.72 -24.33 10.03
N VAL A 167 15.66 -23.41 10.99
CA VAL A 167 14.71 -23.47 12.12
C VAL A 167 13.27 -23.50 11.60
N ARG A 168 12.93 -22.62 10.66
CA ARG A 168 11.60 -22.58 10.05
C ARG A 168 11.22 -23.89 9.34
N ASN A 169 12.19 -24.56 8.70
CA ASN A 169 11.93 -25.84 8.05
C ASN A 169 11.73 -27.00 9.04
N LEU A 170 12.32 -26.91 10.22
CA LEU A 170 12.22 -27.89 11.31
C LEU A 170 10.97 -27.69 12.16
N THR A 171 10.57 -26.43 12.41
CA THR A 171 9.35 -26.09 13.15
C THR A 171 8.13 -26.27 12.26
N LYS A 172 7.24 -27.19 12.66
CA LYS A 172 6.04 -27.55 11.86
C LYS A 172 4.93 -26.49 11.90
N LYS A 173 4.99 -25.49 12.74
CA LYS A 173 4.00 -24.39 12.86
C LYS A 173 4.74 -23.09 13.10
N GLY A 174 4.36 -22.08 12.38
CA GLY A 174 4.68 -20.66 12.32
C GLY A 174 5.21 -19.86 13.52
N GLU A 175 5.76 -20.49 14.53
CA GLU A 175 6.37 -19.86 15.71
C GLU A 175 7.80 -19.36 15.47
N SER A 176 8.18 -19.16 14.21
CA SER A 176 9.51 -18.60 13.93
C SER A 176 9.53 -17.12 14.27
N PRO A 177 10.55 -16.62 14.98
CA PRO A 177 10.72 -15.21 15.25
C PRO A 177 10.75 -14.43 13.92
N ILE A 178 10.35 -13.18 13.95
CA ILE A 178 10.36 -12.33 12.77
C ILE A 178 11.75 -11.73 12.63
N VAL A 179 12.36 -11.91 11.47
CA VAL A 179 13.67 -11.33 11.19
C VAL A 179 13.54 -9.85 10.86
N CYS A 180 14.30 -9.01 11.57
CA CYS A 180 14.45 -7.60 11.28
C CYS A 180 15.89 -7.28 10.87
N LEU A 181 16.08 -6.85 9.62
CA LEU A 181 17.37 -6.41 9.10
C LEU A 181 17.58 -4.94 9.45
N VAL A 182 18.56 -4.66 10.32
CA VAL A 182 18.84 -3.30 10.81
C VAL A 182 20.19 -2.83 10.31
N GLY A 183 20.27 -1.59 9.84
CA GLY A 183 21.53 -1.00 9.39
C GLY A 183 21.36 0.23 8.53
N PRO A 184 22.46 0.87 8.11
CA PRO A 184 22.42 2.10 7.35
C PRO A 184 21.69 1.94 6.00
N PRO A 185 21.17 3.04 5.43
CA PRO A 185 20.50 2.99 4.13
C PRO A 185 21.47 2.59 3.01
N GLY A 186 20.98 1.80 2.07
CA GLY A 186 21.77 1.38 0.90
C GLY A 186 22.67 0.17 1.11
N THR A 187 22.58 -0.53 2.24
CA THR A 187 23.34 -1.77 2.53
C THR A 187 22.67 -3.05 2.04
N GLY A 188 21.62 -2.95 1.22
CA GLY A 188 21.05 -4.11 0.56
C GLY A 188 19.96 -4.86 1.33
N LYS A 189 19.47 -4.36 2.48
CA LYS A 189 18.44 -5.01 3.31
C LYS A 189 17.21 -5.49 2.51
N THR A 190 16.63 -4.62 1.70
CA THR A 190 15.48 -4.93 0.83
C THR A 190 15.82 -5.97 -0.23
N SER A 191 17.05 -5.98 -0.77
CA SER A 191 17.48 -6.96 -1.77
C SER A 191 17.72 -8.33 -1.15
N ILE A 192 18.25 -8.42 0.08
CA ILE A 192 18.40 -9.68 0.82
C ILE A 192 17.03 -10.37 0.96
N ALA A 193 16.00 -9.65 1.42
CA ALA A 193 14.66 -10.20 1.56
C ALA A 193 14.10 -10.72 0.22
N ARG A 194 14.39 -10.04 -0.90
CA ARG A 194 14.00 -10.50 -2.25
C ARG A 194 14.73 -11.77 -2.65
N SER A 195 16.02 -11.86 -2.34
CA SER A 195 16.82 -13.06 -2.63
C SER A 195 16.35 -14.25 -1.81
N VAL A 196 15.96 -14.04 -0.56
CA VAL A 196 15.32 -15.08 0.27
C VAL A 196 14.01 -15.55 -0.34
N ALA A 197 13.16 -14.61 -0.82
CA ALA A 197 11.92 -14.99 -1.49
C ALA A 197 12.18 -15.84 -2.75
N ARG A 198 13.19 -15.47 -3.55
CA ARG A 198 13.64 -16.23 -4.74
C ARG A 198 14.16 -17.61 -4.34
N ALA A 199 14.92 -17.70 -3.27
CA ALA A 199 15.50 -18.94 -2.77
C ALA A 199 14.44 -19.96 -2.32
N LEU A 200 13.37 -19.45 -1.69
CA LEU A 200 12.25 -20.25 -1.22
C LEU A 200 11.14 -20.46 -2.27
N ASP A 201 11.28 -19.89 -3.46
CA ASP A 201 10.23 -19.84 -4.50
C ASP A 201 8.90 -19.24 -4.01
N LYS A 202 9.01 -18.27 -3.08
CA LYS A 202 7.86 -17.54 -2.55
C LYS A 202 7.50 -16.31 -3.36
N LYS A 203 6.22 -16.03 -3.43
CA LYS A 203 5.75 -14.72 -3.95
C LYS A 203 6.22 -13.62 -3.00
N TYR A 204 6.81 -12.58 -3.56
CA TYR A 204 7.37 -11.45 -2.81
C TYR A 204 6.46 -10.25 -2.87
N VAL A 205 6.14 -9.69 -1.73
CA VAL A 205 5.38 -8.44 -1.59
C VAL A 205 6.14 -7.49 -0.68
N ARG A 206 6.27 -6.24 -1.09
CA ARG A 206 6.87 -5.18 -0.28
C ARG A 206 5.78 -4.23 0.22
N ILE A 207 5.73 -4.04 1.52
CA ILE A 207 4.85 -3.10 2.21
C ILE A 207 5.72 -2.04 2.86
N SER A 208 5.65 -0.79 2.37
CA SER A 208 6.36 0.32 3.01
C SER A 208 5.55 0.81 4.20
N LEU A 209 6.16 0.80 5.38
CA LEU A 209 5.57 1.32 6.61
C LEU A 209 6.02 2.77 6.91
N GLY A 210 7.00 3.26 6.16
CA GLY A 210 7.44 4.65 6.26
C GLY A 210 6.34 5.63 5.90
N GLY A 211 5.95 6.47 6.86
CA GLY A 211 4.89 7.47 6.69
C GLY A 211 3.47 6.98 6.96
N VAL A 212 3.29 5.73 7.37
CA VAL A 212 2.00 5.23 7.88
C VAL A 212 1.71 5.90 9.23
N ARG A 213 0.54 6.52 9.33
CA ARG A 213 0.12 7.28 10.52
C ARG A 213 -1.19 6.79 11.11
N ASP A 214 -2.00 6.11 10.31
CA ASP A 214 -3.32 5.63 10.69
C ASP A 214 -3.34 4.10 10.75
N GLU A 215 -3.87 3.55 11.83
CA GLU A 215 -4.14 2.12 11.99
C GLU A 215 -4.95 1.56 10.82
N ALA A 216 -5.87 2.36 10.29
CA ALA A 216 -6.71 1.99 9.17
C ALA A 216 -5.94 1.69 7.88
N GLU A 217 -4.72 2.23 7.71
CA GLU A 217 -3.86 1.84 6.58
C GLU A 217 -3.41 0.38 6.69
N ILE A 218 -3.26 -0.17 7.90
CA ILE A 218 -2.84 -1.55 8.15
C ILE A 218 -4.04 -2.48 8.15
N ARG A 219 -5.11 -2.12 8.91
CA ARG A 219 -6.31 -2.92 9.14
C ARG A 219 -7.47 -2.62 8.21
N GLY A 220 -7.35 -1.63 7.31
CA GLY A 220 -8.43 -1.22 6.42
C GLY A 220 -9.48 -0.34 7.08
N HIS A 221 -10.33 0.26 6.26
CA HIS A 221 -11.47 1.07 6.68
C HIS A 221 -12.74 0.22 6.68
N ARG A 222 -13.66 0.49 7.62
CA ARG A 222 -14.96 -0.20 7.63
C ARG A 222 -15.69 0.01 6.30
N LYS A 223 -16.23 -1.06 5.72
CA LYS A 223 -16.88 -1.07 4.40
C LYS A 223 -18.05 -0.09 4.24
N THR A 224 -18.58 0.42 5.35
CA THR A 224 -19.69 1.39 5.36
C THR A 224 -19.28 2.81 4.95
N TYR A 225 -17.99 3.12 4.92
CA TYR A 225 -17.49 4.43 4.51
C TYR A 225 -17.32 4.50 2.99
N VAL A 226 -17.65 5.65 2.41
CA VAL A 226 -17.38 5.92 0.99
C VAL A 226 -15.87 5.94 0.76
N GLY A 227 -15.39 5.16 -0.21
CA GLY A 227 -13.95 5.01 -0.46
C GLY A 227 -13.23 4.02 0.48
N ALA A 228 -13.97 3.23 1.27
CA ALA A 228 -13.38 2.18 2.08
C ALA A 228 -12.59 1.19 1.24
N MET A 229 -11.43 0.77 1.75
CA MET A 229 -10.56 -0.20 1.12
C MET A 229 -9.90 -1.09 2.17
N PRO A 230 -9.50 -2.32 1.80
CA PRO A 230 -8.78 -3.21 2.70
C PRO A 230 -7.42 -2.65 3.07
N GLY A 231 -6.90 -3.08 4.21
CA GLY A 231 -5.59 -2.69 4.71
C GLY A 231 -4.45 -3.17 3.83
N ARG A 232 -3.26 -2.63 4.07
CA ARG A 232 -2.04 -2.93 3.30
C ARG A 232 -1.66 -4.41 3.36
N ILE A 233 -1.90 -5.09 4.49
CA ILE A 233 -1.62 -6.53 4.67
C ILE A 233 -2.52 -7.35 3.76
N VAL A 234 -3.82 -7.09 3.76
CA VAL A 234 -4.79 -7.79 2.91
C VAL A 234 -4.56 -7.51 1.42
N ASN A 235 -4.27 -6.25 1.06
CA ASN A 235 -3.88 -5.90 -0.30
C ASN A 235 -2.58 -6.60 -0.72
N GLY A 236 -1.65 -6.80 0.21
CA GLY A 236 -0.45 -7.58 -0.02
C GLY A 236 -0.75 -9.04 -0.35
N LEU A 237 -1.65 -9.69 0.40
CA LEU A 237 -2.11 -11.05 0.12
C LEU A 237 -2.80 -11.16 -1.25
N ARG A 238 -3.69 -10.20 -1.55
CA ARG A 238 -4.39 -10.13 -2.85
C ARG A 238 -3.41 -10.04 -4.00
N SER A 239 -2.41 -9.16 -3.89
CA SER A 239 -1.37 -8.97 -4.91
C SER A 239 -0.47 -10.18 -5.07
N ALA A 240 -0.18 -10.91 -3.99
CA ALA A 240 0.60 -12.14 -4.03
C ALA A 240 -0.16 -13.30 -4.69
N GLY A 241 -1.49 -13.34 -4.55
CA GLY A 241 -2.34 -14.42 -5.04
C GLY A 241 -2.10 -15.78 -4.39
N VAL A 242 -1.41 -15.80 -3.24
CA VAL A 242 -1.14 -16.97 -2.40
C VAL A 242 -1.21 -16.60 -0.92
N LYS A 243 -1.57 -17.54 -0.04
CA LYS A 243 -1.69 -17.30 1.41
C LYS A 243 -0.35 -17.30 2.15
N ASN A 244 0.71 -17.84 1.56
CA ASN A 244 2.04 -17.99 2.15
C ASN A 244 3.14 -17.18 1.47
N PRO A 245 2.93 -15.89 1.11
CA PRO A 245 3.97 -15.08 0.49
C PRO A 245 5.08 -14.75 1.47
N LEU A 246 6.18 -14.18 0.96
CA LEU A 246 7.11 -13.39 1.75
C LEU A 246 6.68 -11.93 1.70
N MET A 247 6.36 -11.36 2.86
CA MET A 247 6.03 -9.94 3.01
C MET A 247 7.18 -9.18 3.65
N LEU A 248 7.75 -8.25 2.90
CA LEU A 248 8.76 -7.34 3.41
C LEU A 248 8.07 -6.10 4.01
N LEU A 249 8.26 -5.89 5.30
CA LEU A 249 7.82 -4.71 6.05
C LEU A 249 8.98 -3.70 6.05
N ASP A 250 8.96 -2.78 5.09
CA ASP A 250 10.08 -1.88 4.87
C ASP A 250 9.92 -0.58 5.67
N GLU A 251 11.02 -0.12 6.29
CA GLU A 251 11.09 1.11 7.10
C GLU A 251 10.16 1.09 8.33
N ILE A 252 10.21 0.00 9.13
CA ILE A 252 9.40 -0.14 10.35
C ILE A 252 9.76 0.89 11.43
N ASP A 253 10.98 1.40 11.40
CA ASP A 253 11.49 2.48 12.25
C ASP A 253 10.86 3.85 11.97
N LYS A 254 10.16 4.00 10.84
CA LYS A 254 9.52 5.26 10.45
C LYS A 254 8.01 5.28 10.63
N MET A 255 7.47 4.31 11.35
CA MET A 255 6.07 4.35 11.76
C MET A 255 5.90 5.45 12.81
N SER A 256 4.91 6.30 12.65
CA SER A 256 4.57 7.31 13.64
C SER A 256 3.30 6.92 14.40
N SER A 257 3.30 7.14 15.70
CA SER A 257 2.09 7.08 16.51
C SER A 257 1.49 8.47 16.59
N ASP A 258 0.42 8.72 15.86
CA ASP A 258 -0.38 9.94 15.97
C ASP A 258 -1.64 9.68 16.79
N TYR A 259 -2.33 10.75 17.23
CA TYR A 259 -3.57 10.72 18.00
C TYR A 259 -4.74 9.93 17.38
N LYS A 260 -4.59 9.42 16.13
CA LYS A 260 -5.66 8.73 15.37
C LYS A 260 -5.61 7.20 15.40
N GLY A 261 -4.70 6.62 16.15
CA GLY A 261 -4.61 5.16 16.29
C GLY A 261 -3.18 4.70 16.51
N ASP A 262 -3.03 3.55 17.16
CA ASP A 262 -1.74 2.95 17.44
C ASP A 262 -1.36 1.96 16.34
N THR A 263 -0.63 2.46 15.33
CA THR A 263 -0.11 1.63 14.23
C THR A 263 0.78 0.49 14.74
N ALA A 264 1.46 0.69 15.87
CA ALA A 264 2.29 -0.34 16.48
C ALA A 264 1.43 -1.49 17.03
N SER A 265 0.29 -1.18 17.68
CA SER A 265 -0.66 -2.21 18.14
C SER A 265 -1.27 -3.01 16.98
N ALA A 266 -1.60 -2.35 15.86
CA ALA A 266 -2.07 -3.05 14.67
C ALA A 266 -1.00 -4.01 14.11
N MET A 267 0.26 -3.58 14.11
CA MET A 267 1.37 -4.43 13.67
C MET A 267 1.68 -5.57 14.64
N LEU A 268 1.44 -5.39 15.95
CA LEU A 268 1.56 -6.47 16.92
C LEU A 268 0.63 -7.62 16.61
N GLU A 269 -0.64 -7.35 16.27
CA GLU A 269 -1.59 -8.41 15.89
C GLU A 269 -1.14 -9.16 14.62
N VAL A 270 -0.52 -8.45 13.66
CA VAL A 270 0.01 -9.06 12.43
C VAL A 270 1.23 -9.94 12.71
N LEU A 271 2.09 -9.50 13.62
CA LEU A 271 3.40 -10.11 13.87
C LEU A 271 3.39 -11.11 15.03
N ASP A 272 2.38 -11.10 15.87
CA ASP A 272 2.25 -12.04 16.98
C ASP A 272 1.76 -13.40 16.47
N ALA A 273 2.56 -14.45 16.64
CA ALA A 273 2.24 -15.80 16.19
C ALA A 273 0.97 -16.37 16.84
N GLU A 274 0.61 -15.92 18.05
CA GLU A 274 -0.62 -16.36 18.74
C GLU A 274 -1.87 -15.68 18.17
N GLN A 275 -1.75 -14.45 17.65
CA GLN A 275 -2.86 -13.63 17.19
C GLN A 275 -3.03 -13.63 15.67
N ASN A 276 -1.94 -13.75 14.90
CA ASN A 276 -1.91 -13.59 13.45
C ASN A 276 -2.76 -14.64 12.70
N CYS A 277 -3.01 -15.80 13.31
CA CYS A 277 -3.90 -16.82 12.73
C CYS A 277 -5.37 -16.37 12.67
N LYS A 278 -5.75 -15.32 13.38
CA LYS A 278 -7.11 -14.74 13.42
C LYS A 278 -7.10 -13.24 13.13
N PHE A 279 -6.16 -12.77 12.35
CA PHE A 279 -6.07 -11.35 11.98
C PHE A 279 -7.39 -10.86 11.36
N ARG A 280 -7.89 -9.71 11.83
CA ARG A 280 -9.12 -9.11 11.33
C ARG A 280 -8.86 -7.76 10.70
N ASP A 281 -9.09 -7.70 9.40
CA ASP A 281 -9.18 -6.45 8.66
C ASP A 281 -10.60 -5.86 8.79
N HIS A 282 -10.71 -4.56 9.01
CA HIS A 282 -11.99 -3.87 9.21
C HIS A 282 -12.86 -3.84 7.95
N TYR A 283 -12.24 -3.90 6.76
CA TYR A 283 -12.97 -3.98 5.50
C TYR A 283 -13.52 -5.37 5.26
N ILE A 284 -12.68 -6.38 5.48
CA ILE A 284 -13.01 -7.79 5.21
C ILE A 284 -13.94 -8.38 6.29
N GLU A 285 -13.72 -8.02 7.57
CA GLU A 285 -14.47 -8.46 8.75
C GLU A 285 -14.52 -9.99 8.96
N VAL A 286 -13.71 -10.76 8.24
CA VAL A 286 -13.54 -12.21 8.40
C VAL A 286 -12.11 -12.45 8.86
N PRO A 287 -11.87 -13.38 9.79
CA PRO A 287 -10.52 -13.75 10.19
C PRO A 287 -9.71 -14.25 9.00
N ILE A 288 -8.49 -13.76 8.87
CA ILE A 288 -7.53 -14.17 7.85
C ILE A 288 -6.33 -14.79 8.58
N ASP A 289 -5.95 -15.98 8.15
CA ASP A 289 -4.81 -16.69 8.71
C ASP A 289 -3.50 -16.20 8.05
N LEU A 290 -2.67 -15.51 8.83
CA LEU A 290 -1.35 -15.01 8.42
C LEU A 290 -0.20 -15.90 8.90
N SER A 291 -0.46 -17.03 9.56
CA SER A 291 0.56 -17.90 10.18
C SER A 291 1.56 -18.50 9.18
N GLU A 292 1.15 -18.65 7.92
CA GLU A 292 2.01 -19.17 6.84
C GLU A 292 2.79 -18.07 6.10
N VAL A 293 2.49 -16.79 6.36
CA VAL A 293 3.21 -15.65 5.78
C VAL A 293 4.60 -15.57 6.38
N LEU A 294 5.61 -15.37 5.55
CA LEU A 294 6.97 -15.08 6.01
C LEU A 294 7.16 -13.58 6.08
N PHE A 295 7.20 -13.03 7.29
CA PHE A 295 7.48 -11.61 7.52
C PHE A 295 8.98 -11.39 7.68
N ILE A 296 9.51 -10.42 6.94
CA ILE A 296 10.85 -9.86 7.15
C ILE A 296 10.68 -8.35 7.29
N ALA A 297 11.25 -7.77 8.33
CA ALA A 297 11.22 -6.33 8.55
C ALA A 297 12.58 -5.70 8.17
N THR A 298 12.57 -4.41 7.83
CA THR A 298 13.79 -3.61 7.69
C THR A 298 13.70 -2.33 8.49
N ALA A 299 14.80 -1.92 9.10
CA ALA A 299 14.93 -0.67 9.81
C ALA A 299 16.30 -0.04 9.55
N ASN A 300 16.41 1.27 9.72
CA ASN A 300 17.70 1.96 9.68
C ASN A 300 18.28 2.13 11.09
N SER A 301 17.42 2.28 12.10
CA SER A 301 17.79 2.45 13.50
C SER A 301 16.91 1.55 14.39
N VAL A 302 17.53 0.90 15.37
CA VAL A 302 16.81 0.10 16.39
C VAL A 302 16.06 1.00 17.37
N GLN A 303 16.61 2.19 17.64
CA GLN A 303 16.07 3.09 18.67
C GLN A 303 14.69 3.64 18.34
N ASP A 304 14.37 3.72 17.04
CA ASP A 304 13.12 4.28 16.54
C ASP A 304 12.02 3.20 16.38
N ILE A 305 12.35 1.93 16.62
CA ILE A 305 11.36 0.84 16.59
C ILE A 305 10.63 0.78 17.94
N PRO A 306 9.30 0.69 17.95
CA PRO A 306 8.51 0.52 19.17
C PRO A 306 8.95 -0.74 19.95
N ARG A 307 9.22 -0.60 21.26
CA ARG A 307 9.70 -1.72 22.11
C ARG A 307 8.85 -2.98 22.02
N PRO A 308 7.50 -2.92 22.04
CA PRO A 308 6.69 -4.13 21.94
C PRO A 308 6.90 -4.93 20.64
N LEU A 309 7.29 -4.26 19.55
CA LEU A 309 7.63 -4.92 18.29
C LEU A 309 9.03 -5.52 18.33
N LEU A 310 9.99 -4.83 18.98
CA LEU A 310 11.36 -5.33 19.15
C LEU A 310 11.40 -6.67 19.88
N ASP A 311 10.59 -6.84 20.93
CA ASP A 311 10.55 -8.06 21.74
C ASP A 311 10.11 -9.30 20.95
N ARG A 312 9.53 -9.11 19.76
CA ARG A 312 9.05 -10.18 18.86
C ARG A 312 9.94 -10.39 17.64
N MET A 313 11.02 -9.62 17.52
CA MET A 313 11.89 -9.63 16.35
C MET A 313 13.28 -10.13 16.68
N GLU A 314 13.82 -10.97 15.81
CA GLU A 314 15.24 -11.29 15.79
C GLU A 314 15.97 -10.23 14.96
N LEU A 315 16.86 -9.48 15.62
CA LEU A 315 17.62 -8.41 14.98
C LEU A 315 18.87 -8.97 14.30
N ILE A 316 19.01 -8.71 13.01
CA ILE A 316 20.21 -8.99 12.23
C ILE A 316 20.82 -7.68 11.78
N GLU A 317 21.99 -7.36 12.33
CA GLU A 317 22.70 -6.13 11.98
C GLU A 317 23.39 -6.28 10.61
N VAL A 318 23.07 -5.34 9.73
CA VAL A 318 23.69 -5.21 8.41
C VAL A 318 24.69 -4.06 8.48
N SER A 319 25.97 -4.39 8.56
CA SER A 319 27.07 -3.42 8.69
C SER A 319 27.24 -2.58 7.41
N SER A 320 27.99 -1.47 7.54
CA SER A 320 28.46 -0.69 6.41
C SER A 320 29.47 -1.48 5.57
N TYR A 321 29.50 -1.21 4.27
CA TYR A 321 30.47 -1.81 3.37
C TYR A 321 31.82 -1.10 3.43
N THR A 322 32.88 -1.88 3.40
CA THR A 322 34.24 -1.39 3.16
C THR A 322 34.40 -0.95 1.70
N GLU A 323 35.45 -0.16 1.40
CA GLU A 323 35.73 0.27 0.03
C GLU A 323 35.95 -0.90 -0.93
N ASN A 324 36.60 -1.98 -0.45
CA ASN A 324 36.82 -3.19 -1.21
C ASN A 324 35.51 -3.92 -1.53
N GLU A 325 34.60 -4.07 -0.56
CA GLU A 325 33.27 -4.65 -0.79
C GLU A 325 32.47 -3.79 -1.77
N LYS A 326 32.48 -2.43 -1.63
CA LYS A 326 31.83 -1.53 -2.57
C LYS A 326 32.36 -1.70 -3.99
N PHE A 327 33.68 -1.94 -4.14
CA PHE A 327 34.31 -2.17 -5.44
C PHE A 327 33.77 -3.44 -6.09
N HIS A 328 33.74 -4.54 -5.37
CA HIS A 328 33.21 -5.81 -5.88
C HIS A 328 31.71 -5.72 -6.18
N ILE A 329 30.91 -5.16 -5.26
CA ILE A 329 29.48 -4.93 -5.48
C ILE A 329 29.25 -4.05 -6.73
N ALA A 330 30.05 -3.02 -6.91
CA ALA A 330 29.92 -2.15 -8.08
C ALA A 330 30.23 -2.87 -9.37
N LYS A 331 31.28 -3.68 -9.39
CA LYS A 331 31.77 -4.40 -10.57
C LYS A 331 30.84 -5.54 -10.98
N GLU A 332 30.42 -6.35 -10.00
CA GLU A 332 29.69 -7.60 -10.23
C GLU A 332 28.17 -7.41 -10.34
N HIS A 333 27.60 -6.47 -9.54
CA HIS A 333 26.16 -6.30 -9.45
C HIS A 333 25.65 -4.95 -10.01
N LEU A 334 26.30 -3.81 -9.63
CA LEU A 334 25.74 -2.51 -10.01
C LEU A 334 25.99 -2.17 -11.48
N LEU A 335 27.18 -2.41 -12.00
CA LEU A 335 27.51 -2.06 -13.38
C LEU A 335 26.65 -2.77 -14.41
N PRO A 336 26.44 -4.12 -14.33
CA PRO A 336 25.54 -4.82 -15.24
C PRO A 336 24.12 -4.26 -15.19
N LYS A 337 23.58 -4.11 -13.99
CA LYS A 337 22.24 -3.56 -13.75
C LYS A 337 22.07 -2.13 -14.28
N VAL A 338 23.07 -1.28 -14.07
CA VAL A 338 23.05 0.12 -14.53
C VAL A 338 23.12 0.19 -16.05
N LYS A 339 23.94 -0.64 -16.72
CA LYS A 339 24.00 -0.71 -18.18
C LYS A 339 22.66 -1.13 -18.77
N GLU A 340 22.08 -2.22 -18.27
CA GLU A 340 20.76 -2.71 -18.70
C GLU A 340 19.67 -1.64 -18.53
N LYS A 341 19.61 -1.01 -17.36
CA LYS A 341 18.63 0.04 -17.06
C LYS A 341 18.73 1.27 -17.97
N ASN A 342 19.93 1.58 -18.49
CA ASN A 342 20.15 2.69 -19.39
C ASN A 342 20.23 2.27 -20.87
N GLY A 343 19.85 1.04 -21.22
CA GLY A 343 19.80 0.54 -22.59
C GLY A 343 21.17 0.33 -23.25
N LEU A 344 22.24 0.26 -22.45
CA LEU A 344 23.60 0.04 -22.94
C LEU A 344 23.93 -1.44 -22.99
N LYS A 345 24.47 -1.90 -24.12
CA LYS A 345 25.05 -3.25 -24.23
C LYS A 345 26.32 -3.34 -23.36
N PRO A 346 26.67 -4.55 -22.84
CA PRO A 346 27.86 -4.75 -21.99
C PRO A 346 29.16 -4.19 -22.56
N GLU A 347 29.28 -4.19 -23.89
CA GLU A 347 30.47 -3.77 -24.62
C GLU A 347 30.56 -2.25 -24.82
N GLN A 348 29.43 -1.54 -24.79
CA GLN A 348 29.34 -0.10 -25.08
C GLN A 348 29.88 0.81 -23.98
N LEU A 349 29.92 0.34 -22.73
CA LEU A 349 30.48 1.08 -21.60
C LEU A 349 31.50 0.21 -20.86
N LYS A 350 32.75 0.66 -20.77
CA LYS A 350 33.80 0.04 -19.98
C LYS A 350 34.34 1.04 -18.96
N ILE A 351 34.25 0.70 -17.69
CA ILE A 351 34.79 1.51 -16.57
C ILE A 351 36.01 0.76 -16.05
N SER A 352 37.17 1.41 -16.00
CA SER A 352 38.39 0.80 -15.47
C SER A 352 38.33 0.68 -13.95
N ASP A 353 39.06 -0.29 -13.39
CA ASP A 353 39.11 -0.54 -11.95
C ASP A 353 39.61 0.72 -11.19
N ARG A 354 40.60 1.44 -11.74
CA ARG A 354 41.08 2.71 -11.17
C ARG A 354 40.00 3.80 -11.19
N ALA A 355 39.17 3.86 -12.24
CA ALA A 355 38.05 4.79 -12.30
C ALA A 355 37.01 4.46 -11.22
N LEU A 356 36.71 3.18 -11.04
CA LEU A 356 35.75 2.70 -10.06
C LEU A 356 36.21 3.02 -8.64
N GLN A 357 37.49 2.77 -8.31
CA GLN A 357 38.08 3.15 -7.03
C GLN A 357 38.01 4.67 -6.80
N LYS A 358 38.34 5.46 -7.81
CA LYS A 358 38.24 6.93 -7.76
C LYS A 358 36.80 7.41 -7.53
N ILE A 359 35.81 6.75 -8.12
CA ILE A 359 34.41 7.07 -7.90
C ILE A 359 34.01 6.76 -6.45
N ILE A 360 34.43 5.63 -5.91
CA ILE A 360 34.12 5.22 -4.54
C ILE A 360 34.73 6.21 -3.54
N SER A 361 36.01 6.54 -3.65
CA SER A 361 36.70 7.39 -2.71
C SER A 361 36.41 8.88 -2.90
N GLY A 362 36.41 9.39 -4.14
CA GLY A 362 36.32 10.83 -4.43
C GLY A 362 34.89 11.36 -4.63
N TYR A 363 33.91 10.52 -4.95
CA TYR A 363 32.55 10.98 -5.28
C TYR A 363 31.46 10.42 -4.40
N THR A 364 31.75 9.42 -3.56
CA THR A 364 30.78 8.84 -2.63
C THR A 364 31.36 8.72 -1.24
N ARG A 365 30.57 9.17 -0.24
CA ARG A 365 30.89 8.97 1.19
C ARG A 365 29.61 8.53 1.87
N GLU A 366 29.42 7.22 1.91
CA GLU A 366 28.19 6.60 2.42
C GLU A 366 28.50 5.22 3.01
N ALA A 367 27.63 4.77 3.92
CA ALA A 367 27.75 3.44 4.51
C ALA A 367 27.41 2.31 3.52
N GLY A 368 26.45 2.55 2.64
CA GLY A 368 25.99 1.60 1.61
C GLY A 368 26.54 1.91 0.21
N VAL A 369 25.76 1.57 -0.82
CA VAL A 369 26.10 1.74 -2.24
C VAL A 369 25.06 2.52 -3.05
N ARG A 370 24.12 3.21 -2.38
CA ARG A 370 23.02 3.91 -3.05
C ARG A 370 23.48 5.11 -3.88
N ASN A 371 24.40 5.91 -3.34
CA ASN A 371 24.98 7.03 -4.08
C ASN A 371 25.95 6.55 -5.14
N LEU A 372 26.67 5.46 -4.87
CA LEU A 372 27.52 4.80 -5.88
C LEU A 372 26.70 4.37 -7.10
N GLU A 373 25.55 3.68 -6.90
CA GLU A 373 24.62 3.34 -7.99
C GLU A 373 24.15 4.59 -8.76
N ARG A 374 23.86 5.69 -8.06
CA ARG A 374 23.46 6.96 -8.69
C ARG A 374 24.57 7.55 -9.55
N ARG A 375 25.83 7.55 -9.07
CA ARG A 375 26.98 8.04 -9.83
C ARG A 375 27.28 7.18 -11.04
N LEU A 376 27.24 5.87 -10.89
CA LEU A 376 27.37 4.96 -12.03
C LEU A 376 26.25 5.14 -13.06
N SER A 377 25.01 5.36 -12.61
CA SER A 377 23.88 5.67 -13.49
C SER A 377 24.04 7.02 -14.20
N GLU A 378 24.65 8.02 -13.56
CA GLU A 378 24.97 9.31 -14.19
C GLU A 378 25.98 9.14 -15.31
N ILE A 379 27.06 8.38 -15.07
CA ILE A 379 28.05 8.03 -16.10
C ILE A 379 27.37 7.27 -17.25
N ALA A 380 26.56 6.28 -16.94
CA ALA A 380 25.88 5.47 -17.96
C ALA A 380 24.96 6.32 -18.85
N ARG A 381 24.17 7.25 -18.26
CA ARG A 381 23.32 8.15 -19.05
C ARG A 381 24.14 9.06 -19.99
N LYS A 382 25.22 9.63 -19.49
CA LYS A 382 26.10 10.50 -20.32
C LYS A 382 26.78 9.67 -21.42
N SER A 383 27.21 8.45 -21.09
CA SER A 383 27.78 7.52 -22.08
C SER A 383 26.77 7.06 -23.11
N ALA A 384 25.50 6.80 -22.70
CA ALA A 384 24.43 6.45 -23.63
C ALA A 384 24.15 7.58 -24.63
N ARG A 385 24.20 8.82 -24.17
CA ARG A 385 24.09 10.01 -25.04
C ARG A 385 25.25 10.08 -26.03
N GLU A 386 26.51 9.89 -25.58
CA GLU A 386 27.69 9.88 -26.49
C GLU A 386 27.59 8.77 -27.54
N VAL A 387 27.14 7.56 -27.16
CA VAL A 387 26.92 6.43 -28.08
C VAL A 387 25.85 6.75 -29.11
N TYR A 388 24.78 7.42 -28.70
CA TYR A 388 23.65 7.77 -29.57
C TYR A 388 23.96 8.92 -30.53
N GLU A 389 24.62 9.99 -30.04
CA GLU A 389 24.92 11.20 -30.84
C GLU A 389 26.14 11.04 -31.76
N SER A 390 27.16 10.28 -31.33
CA SER A 390 28.47 10.23 -32.00
C SER A 390 28.78 8.87 -32.66
N GLU A 391 27.82 7.91 -32.67
CA GLU A 391 27.99 6.54 -33.19
C GLU A 391 29.21 5.79 -32.64
N VAL A 392 29.71 6.22 -31.46
CA VAL A 392 30.85 5.61 -30.80
C VAL A 392 30.50 4.21 -30.34
N LYS A 393 31.23 3.21 -30.81
CA LYS A 393 30.94 1.79 -30.47
C LYS A 393 31.17 1.44 -28.99
N CYS A 394 32.11 2.17 -28.32
CA CYS A 394 32.45 1.88 -26.93
C CYS A 394 33.00 3.13 -26.22
N VAL A 395 32.39 3.52 -25.11
CA VAL A 395 32.88 4.58 -24.22
C VAL A 395 33.76 3.97 -23.13
N LYS A 396 34.99 4.43 -23.01
CA LYS A 396 35.94 4.00 -21.98
C LYS A 396 36.08 5.08 -20.91
N VAL A 397 35.70 4.74 -19.68
CA VAL A 397 35.86 5.62 -18.51
C VAL A 397 37.09 5.20 -17.72
N THR A 398 38.06 6.11 -17.62
CA THR A 398 39.33 5.93 -16.92
C THR A 398 39.44 6.86 -15.73
N GLY A 399 40.35 6.66 -14.80
CA GLY A 399 40.55 7.53 -13.65
C GLY A 399 40.85 9.01 -14.01
N GLN A 400 41.38 9.23 -15.24
CA GLN A 400 41.68 10.59 -15.71
C GLN A 400 40.44 11.31 -16.27
N ASN A 401 39.51 10.60 -16.88
CA ASN A 401 38.33 11.20 -17.53
C ASN A 401 37.03 11.13 -16.72
N VAL A 402 37.06 10.55 -15.50
CA VAL A 402 35.89 10.51 -14.60
C VAL A 402 35.33 11.91 -14.37
N GLU A 403 36.18 12.90 -14.25
CA GLU A 403 35.79 14.29 -14.01
C GLU A 403 34.96 14.90 -15.16
N LYS A 404 35.13 14.43 -16.39
CA LYS A 404 34.27 14.81 -17.52
C LYS A 404 32.81 14.42 -17.28
N TYR A 405 32.57 13.27 -16.61
CA TYR A 405 31.25 12.74 -16.37
C TYR A 405 30.63 13.19 -15.04
N LEU A 406 31.42 13.26 -13.96
CA LEU A 406 30.94 13.54 -12.61
C LEU A 406 31.29 14.92 -12.07
N GLY A 407 32.11 15.71 -12.82
CA GLY A 407 32.66 16.98 -12.35
C GLY A 407 33.83 16.77 -11.39
N LYS A 408 34.24 17.83 -10.70
CA LYS A 408 35.37 17.80 -9.76
C LYS A 408 35.06 16.82 -8.58
N GLU A 409 36.12 16.23 -8.06
CA GLU A 409 36.02 15.40 -6.85
C GLU A 409 35.39 16.18 -5.72
N ARG A 410 34.49 15.52 -4.96
CA ARG A 410 33.77 16.15 -3.85
C ARG A 410 34.43 15.88 -2.50
N TYR A 411 35.14 14.80 -2.41
CA TYR A 411 35.81 14.35 -1.19
C TYR A 411 37.30 14.17 -1.50
N THR A 412 38.13 14.93 -0.82
CA THR A 412 39.56 14.72 -0.79
C THR A 412 39.91 14.06 0.54
N PHE A 413 40.76 13.06 0.50
CA PHE A 413 41.34 12.57 1.75
C PHE A 413 42.22 13.71 2.32
N ASP A 414 41.91 14.12 3.55
CA ASP A 414 42.86 14.94 4.29
C ASP A 414 44.17 14.17 4.40
N GLN A 415 45.18 14.63 3.73
CA GLN A 415 46.53 14.06 3.82
C GLN A 415 46.91 14.10 5.29
N LYS A 416 47.42 12.98 5.78
CA LYS A 416 48.00 12.92 7.11
C LYS A 416 49.09 13.97 7.16
N ASN A 417 49.02 14.93 8.10
CA ASN A 417 50.10 15.85 8.26
C ASN A 417 51.37 15.04 8.54
N GLU A 418 52.34 15.17 7.68
CA GLU A 418 53.62 14.46 7.82
C GLU A 418 54.42 14.94 9.04
N ASN A 419 54.13 16.17 9.53
CA ASN A 419 54.74 16.76 10.70
C ASN A 419 53.77 16.91 11.86
N ASP A 420 54.24 16.70 13.06
CA ASP A 420 53.49 16.94 14.29
C ASP A 420 53.25 18.43 14.48
N GLU A 421 51.98 18.83 14.58
CA GLU A 421 51.58 20.23 14.84
C GLU A 421 51.11 20.38 16.29
N VAL A 422 51.72 21.30 17.02
CA VAL A 422 51.40 21.58 18.40
C VAL A 422 50.00 22.18 18.51
N GLY A 423 49.13 21.55 19.32
CA GLY A 423 47.75 22.02 19.54
C GLY A 423 46.70 21.39 18.61
N ILE A 424 47.07 20.48 17.72
CA ILE A 424 46.13 19.73 16.89
C ILE A 424 46.02 18.29 17.38
N VAL A 425 44.82 17.90 17.84
CA VAL A 425 44.49 16.53 18.20
C VAL A 425 43.44 16.02 17.22
N ARG A 426 43.72 14.90 16.55
CA ARG A 426 42.77 14.21 15.70
C ARG A 426 41.98 13.19 16.49
N GLY A 427 40.67 13.40 16.59
CA GLY A 427 39.75 12.41 17.17
C GLY A 427 39.32 11.38 16.13
N LEU A 428 39.31 10.12 16.47
CA LEU A 428 38.70 9.05 15.66
C LEU A 428 37.22 8.97 16.00
N ALA A 429 36.37 9.31 15.03
CA ALA A 429 34.93 9.15 15.21
C ALA A 429 34.39 8.24 14.11
N SER A 430 33.68 7.17 14.48
CA SER A 430 32.90 6.36 13.55
C SER A 430 31.52 6.97 13.43
N VAL A 431 31.18 7.49 12.24
CA VAL A 431 29.91 8.18 12.02
C VAL A 431 29.15 7.49 10.89
N SER A 432 27.94 7.09 11.17
CA SER A 432 27.02 6.50 10.18
C SER A 432 26.30 7.55 9.30
N TYR A 433 26.44 8.85 9.61
CA TYR A 433 25.80 9.97 8.89
C TYR A 433 26.79 11.01 8.42
N THR A 434 26.55 11.57 7.24
CA THR A 434 27.45 12.46 6.50
C THR A 434 27.48 13.93 6.97
N HIS A 435 26.89 14.28 8.12
CA HIS A 435 26.89 15.64 8.64
C HIS A 435 27.33 15.69 10.10
N LEU A 436 28.65 15.73 10.35
CA LEU A 436 29.19 16.36 11.53
C LEU A 436 29.45 17.83 11.21
N ARG A 437 28.60 18.71 11.71
CA ARG A 437 29.04 20.10 11.93
C ARG A 437 29.94 20.08 13.18
N ALA A 438 31.21 20.32 12.98
CA ALA A 438 32.08 20.69 14.10
C ALA A 438 31.51 21.98 14.70
N HIS A 439 30.95 21.92 15.90
CA HIS A 439 30.78 23.12 16.71
C HIS A 439 32.17 23.50 17.16
N GLU A 440 32.64 24.64 16.68
CA GLU A 440 33.79 25.31 17.25
C GLU A 440 33.48 25.58 18.72
N THR A 441 34.11 24.84 19.60
CA THR A 441 34.22 25.24 21.00
C THR A 441 35.35 26.25 21.11
N ARG A 442 34.96 27.51 21.40
CA ARG A 442 35.89 28.52 21.90
C ARG A 442 36.51 28.09 23.22
#